data_00347315235ed37d23a65897ae846461
#
_entry.id   00347315235ed37d23a65897ae846461
#
_cell.length_a   1.000
_cell.length_b   1.000
_cell.length_c   1.000
_cell.angle_alpha   90.00
_cell.angle_beta   90.00
_cell.angle_gamma   90.00
#
_symmetry.space_group_name_H-M   'P 1'
#
loop_
_entity.id
_entity.type
_entity.pdbx_description
1 polymer ?
#
loop_
_entity_poly.entity_id
_entity_poly.type
_entity_poly.pdbx_seq_one_letter_code
_entity_poly.pdbx_strand_id
1 'polypeptide(L)'
;MYKRQLFYWSFFVIVVVIDIFYKRYQMNQEENEKELEKDVAIALEDRKKLMIDAVTAISQMLDAKDGYTQQHSKRVAEYSLMIAKSMNKFSDKDYKIIYRSALLHDIGKIAVPDMILNKPGRLTDEEYNIMRKHTVWGGEILKDLEFLPDADKGAIYHHERIDGKGYPYGIKADELPELVRIISAADSLDAMSSNRCYRKQCDKQYIIDEFKKGAGRQFDNEVAHIVISLIEKGELLSEA
;
A
#
# COMPACT_ATOMS: atom_id res chain seq x y z
N MET A 1 79.28 11.18 -22.27
CA MET A 1 78.30 10.03 -22.05
C MET A 1 77.47 10.23 -20.77
N TYR A 2 78.02 10.62 -19.66
CA TYR A 2 77.35 10.75 -18.36
C TYR A 2 76.12 11.69 -18.31
N LYS A 3 76.18 12.88 -18.97
CA LYS A 3 75.07 13.86 -18.97
C LYS A 3 73.80 13.37 -19.68
N ARG A 4 73.86 12.52 -20.68
CA ARG A 4 72.72 11.91 -21.37
C ARG A 4 72.06 10.84 -20.52
N GLN A 5 72.84 10.05 -19.80
CA GLN A 5 72.34 9.00 -18.90
C GLN A 5 71.59 9.60 -17.72
N LEU A 6 72.06 10.67 -17.11
CA LEU A 6 71.40 11.41 -16.04
C LEU A 6 70.05 12.00 -16.49
N PHE A 7 69.97 12.51 -17.73
CA PHE A 7 68.75 13.06 -18.30
C PHE A 7 67.69 11.96 -18.50
N TYR A 8 68.05 10.79 -18.97
CA TYR A 8 67.10 9.65 -19.10
C TYR A 8 66.63 9.14 -17.77
N TRP A 9 67.46 9.07 -16.76
CA TRP A 9 67.07 8.67 -15.41
C TRP A 9 66.13 9.67 -14.74
N SER A 10 66.39 10.97 -14.86
CA SER A 10 65.47 11.98 -14.32
C SER A 10 64.15 12.01 -15.01
N PHE A 11 64.11 11.84 -16.34
CA PHE A 11 62.85 11.70 -17.08
C PHE A 11 62.05 10.46 -16.67
N PHE A 12 62.72 9.31 -16.52
CA PHE A 12 62.08 8.07 -16.07
C PHE A 12 61.46 8.23 -14.66
N VAL A 13 62.17 8.84 -13.73
CA VAL A 13 61.67 9.11 -12.37
C VAL A 13 60.44 10.02 -12.41
N ILE A 14 60.43 11.06 -13.25
CA ILE A 14 59.28 11.95 -13.38
C ILE A 14 58.07 11.21 -13.91
N VAL A 15 58.22 10.36 -14.93
CA VAL A 15 57.13 9.55 -15.48
C VAL A 15 56.56 8.59 -14.46
N VAL A 16 57.44 7.92 -13.69
CA VAL A 16 56.99 7.01 -12.59
C VAL A 16 56.23 7.76 -11.52
N VAL A 17 56.69 8.94 -11.10
CA VAL A 17 56.03 9.77 -10.12
C VAL A 17 54.62 10.21 -10.62
N ILE A 18 54.56 10.67 -11.88
CA ILE A 18 53.27 11.04 -12.48
C ILE A 18 52.29 9.82 -12.51
N ASP A 19 52.77 8.63 -12.90
CA ASP A 19 51.93 7.41 -12.92
C ASP A 19 51.43 7.07 -11.52
N ILE A 20 52.27 7.16 -10.50
CA ILE A 20 51.86 6.93 -9.09
C ILE A 20 50.80 7.96 -8.66
N PHE A 21 51.02 9.25 -8.96
CA PHE A 21 50.03 10.28 -8.63
C PHE A 21 48.71 10.08 -9.37
N TYR A 22 48.78 9.71 -10.67
CA TYR A 22 47.60 9.44 -11.46
C TYR A 22 46.82 8.23 -10.92
N LYS A 23 47.47 7.11 -10.58
CA LYS A 23 46.84 5.94 -9.98
C LYS A 23 46.21 6.26 -8.63
N ARG A 24 46.92 7.05 -7.80
CA ARG A 24 46.38 7.48 -6.51
C ARG A 24 45.17 8.39 -6.66
N TYR A 25 45.17 9.27 -7.65
CA TYR A 25 44.01 10.08 -7.99
C TYR A 25 42.84 9.24 -8.44
N GLN A 26 43.05 8.28 -9.31
CA GLN A 26 41.96 7.33 -9.75
C GLN A 26 41.41 6.53 -8.58
N MET A 27 42.25 5.98 -7.71
CA MET A 27 41.81 5.27 -6.53
C MET A 27 40.94 6.13 -5.60
N ASN A 28 41.36 7.38 -5.38
CA ASN A 28 40.54 8.30 -4.57
C ASN A 28 39.18 8.62 -5.19
N GLN A 29 39.12 8.75 -6.53
CA GLN A 29 37.86 8.97 -7.23
C GLN A 29 36.92 7.76 -7.09
N GLU A 30 37.45 6.54 -7.28
CA GLU A 30 36.67 5.30 -7.09
C GLU A 30 36.18 5.14 -5.64
N GLU A 31 36.97 5.52 -4.65
CA GLU A 31 36.62 5.46 -3.24
C GLU A 31 35.52 6.47 -2.91
N ASN A 32 35.66 7.71 -3.38
CA ASN A 32 34.64 8.76 -3.23
C ASN A 32 33.31 8.40 -3.92
N GLU A 33 33.38 7.79 -5.10
CA GLU A 33 32.19 7.34 -5.85
C GLU A 33 31.43 6.24 -5.08
N LYS A 34 32.15 5.26 -4.54
CA LYS A 34 31.55 4.20 -3.70
C LYS A 34 30.94 4.75 -2.41
N GLU A 35 31.58 5.74 -1.79
CA GLU A 35 31.06 6.40 -0.58
C GLU A 35 29.77 7.16 -0.91
N LEU A 36 29.76 7.91 -2.02
CA LEU A 36 28.58 8.62 -2.49
C LEU A 36 27.42 7.67 -2.83
N GLU A 37 27.69 6.56 -3.51
CA GLU A 37 26.69 5.54 -3.81
C GLU A 37 26.05 4.97 -2.53
N LYS A 38 26.86 4.73 -1.51
CA LYS A 38 26.41 4.26 -0.20
C LYS A 38 25.52 5.29 0.50
N ASP A 39 25.94 6.55 0.50
CA ASP A 39 25.17 7.64 1.12
C ASP A 39 23.82 7.85 0.41
N VAL A 40 23.82 7.80 -0.92
CA VAL A 40 22.58 7.85 -1.72
C VAL A 40 21.66 6.67 -1.41
N ALA A 41 22.20 5.46 -1.27
CA ALA A 41 21.40 4.28 -0.92
C ALA A 41 20.76 4.41 0.48
N ILE A 42 21.51 4.92 1.46
CA ILE A 42 21.01 5.18 2.81
C ILE A 42 19.90 6.25 2.77
N ALA A 43 20.15 7.37 2.11
CA ALA A 43 19.17 8.46 2.00
C ALA A 43 17.87 8.01 1.29
N LEU A 44 17.97 7.14 0.28
CA LEU A 44 16.80 6.56 -0.39
C LEU A 44 16.00 5.65 0.54
N GLU A 45 16.66 4.87 1.37
CA GLU A 45 15.99 3.97 2.32
C GLU A 45 15.32 4.76 3.45
N ASP A 46 15.98 5.79 4.00
CA ASP A 46 15.40 6.70 4.99
C ASP A 46 14.19 7.45 4.43
N ARG A 47 14.26 7.91 3.18
CA ARG A 47 13.12 8.54 2.49
C ARG A 47 11.94 7.58 2.36
N LYS A 48 12.18 6.32 1.96
CA LYS A 48 11.10 5.31 1.87
C LYS A 48 10.45 5.07 3.23
N LYS A 49 11.26 4.95 4.28
CA LYS A 49 10.76 4.77 5.65
C LYS A 49 9.89 5.94 6.08
N LEU A 50 10.38 7.17 5.90
CA LEU A 50 9.61 8.38 6.23
C LEU A 50 8.26 8.43 5.50
N MET A 51 8.22 8.04 4.24
CA MET A 51 6.98 7.98 3.47
C MET A 51 5.99 6.95 4.03
N ILE A 52 6.47 5.77 4.45
CA ILE A 52 5.62 4.74 5.07
C ILE A 52 5.06 5.25 6.40
N ASP A 53 5.91 5.86 7.22
CA ASP A 53 5.52 6.41 8.52
C ASP A 53 4.46 7.51 8.34
N ALA A 54 4.63 8.39 7.35
CA ALA A 54 3.67 9.44 7.03
C ALA A 54 2.30 8.87 6.57
N VAL A 55 2.31 7.89 5.66
CA VAL A 55 1.07 7.21 5.21
C VAL A 55 0.36 6.52 6.37
N THR A 56 1.12 5.87 7.24
CA THR A 56 0.57 5.20 8.43
C THR A 56 -0.03 6.22 9.41
N ALA A 57 0.66 7.33 9.65
CA ALA A 57 0.14 8.39 10.51
C ALA A 57 -1.15 9.00 9.96
N ILE A 58 -1.23 9.24 8.65
CA ILE A 58 -2.46 9.76 8.00
C ILE A 58 -3.62 8.76 8.17
N SER A 59 -3.39 7.47 7.94
CA SER A 59 -4.44 6.45 8.13
C SER A 59 -4.91 6.37 9.59
N GLN A 60 -4.00 6.49 10.56
CA GLN A 60 -4.34 6.53 11.99
C GLN A 60 -5.15 7.78 12.38
N MET A 61 -4.82 8.94 11.79
CA MET A 61 -5.60 10.17 12.00
C MET A 61 -7.03 10.03 11.46
N LEU A 62 -7.17 9.36 10.33
CA LEU A 62 -8.47 9.06 9.75
C LEU A 62 -9.27 8.08 10.62
N ASP A 63 -8.65 6.99 11.06
CA ASP A 63 -9.26 6.02 11.97
C ASP A 63 -9.69 6.70 13.29
N ALA A 64 -8.94 7.70 13.78
CA ALA A 64 -9.31 8.48 14.97
C ALA A 64 -10.50 9.43 14.72
N LYS A 65 -10.66 9.93 13.50
CA LYS A 65 -11.83 10.75 13.12
C LYS A 65 -13.10 9.92 12.99
N ASP A 66 -12.99 8.73 12.44
CA ASP A 66 -14.05 7.72 12.35
C ASP A 66 -14.08 6.92 13.66
N GLY A 67 -14.88 7.36 14.63
CA GLY A 67 -14.93 6.81 16.00
C GLY A 67 -15.20 5.32 16.10
N TYR A 68 -15.46 4.65 14.98
CA TYR A 68 -15.78 3.22 14.90
C TYR A 68 -14.65 2.34 14.37
N THR A 69 -13.53 2.91 13.92
CA THR A 69 -12.55 2.22 13.09
C THR A 69 -11.14 2.15 13.67
N GLN A 70 -10.98 2.06 15.02
CA GLN A 70 -9.64 1.90 15.59
C GLN A 70 -8.87 0.77 14.90
N GLN A 71 -7.73 1.12 14.25
CA GLN A 71 -6.87 0.20 13.50
C GLN A 71 -7.53 -0.51 12.30
N HIS A 72 -8.70 -0.09 11.85
CA HIS A 72 -9.38 -0.67 10.69
C HIS A 72 -8.48 -0.64 9.46
N SER A 73 -8.00 0.53 9.08
CA SER A 73 -7.15 0.70 7.89
C SER A 73 -5.92 -0.22 7.92
N LYS A 74 -5.33 -0.42 9.10
CA LYS A 74 -4.19 -1.32 9.28
C LYS A 74 -4.59 -2.78 9.09
N ARG A 75 -5.70 -3.23 9.71
CA ARG A 75 -6.17 -4.63 9.55
C ARG A 75 -6.55 -4.92 8.10
N VAL A 76 -7.25 -3.99 7.43
CA VAL A 76 -7.57 -4.13 6.00
C VAL A 76 -6.31 -4.26 5.15
N ALA A 77 -5.25 -3.49 5.44
CA ALA A 77 -3.98 -3.60 4.74
C ALA A 77 -3.27 -4.95 5.01
N GLU A 78 -3.28 -5.42 6.23
CA GLU A 78 -2.72 -6.74 6.62
C GLU A 78 -3.48 -7.88 5.94
N TYR A 79 -4.82 -7.88 5.97
CA TYR A 79 -5.65 -8.87 5.29
C TYR A 79 -5.45 -8.83 3.77
N SER A 80 -5.39 -7.65 3.16
CA SER A 80 -5.10 -7.49 1.73
C SER A 80 -3.76 -8.12 1.36
N LEU A 81 -2.73 -7.91 2.19
CA LEU A 81 -1.41 -8.49 1.97
C LEU A 81 -1.42 -10.02 2.09
N MET A 82 -2.12 -10.58 3.07
CA MET A 82 -2.27 -12.03 3.25
C MET A 82 -2.99 -12.67 2.07
N ILE A 83 -4.08 -12.08 1.61
CA ILE A 83 -4.83 -12.51 0.43
C ILE A 83 -3.91 -12.48 -0.80
N ALA A 84 -3.25 -11.35 -1.07
CA ALA A 84 -2.35 -11.19 -2.21
C ALA A 84 -1.20 -12.20 -2.21
N LYS A 85 -0.58 -12.47 -1.05
CA LYS A 85 0.47 -13.48 -0.92
C LYS A 85 -0.04 -14.89 -1.24
N SER A 86 -1.25 -15.22 -0.83
CA SER A 86 -1.87 -16.54 -1.10
C SER A 86 -2.20 -16.74 -2.59
N MET A 87 -2.32 -15.65 -3.36
CA MET A 87 -2.49 -15.72 -4.82
C MET A 87 -1.21 -16.10 -5.58
N ASN A 88 -0.02 -15.96 -4.97
CA ASN A 88 1.28 -16.36 -5.53
C ASN A 88 1.61 -15.81 -6.94
N LYS A 89 1.13 -14.60 -7.28
CA LYS A 89 1.31 -14.01 -8.61
C LYS A 89 1.82 -12.57 -8.60
N PHE A 90 1.97 -11.98 -7.43
CA PHE A 90 2.42 -10.60 -7.23
C PHE A 90 3.90 -10.53 -6.91
N SER A 91 4.56 -9.47 -7.36
CA SER A 91 5.94 -9.13 -6.98
C SER A 91 6.00 -8.42 -5.61
N ASP A 92 7.20 -8.30 -5.03
CA ASP A 92 7.41 -7.50 -3.81
C ASP A 92 7.01 -6.03 -3.96
N LYS A 93 7.08 -5.50 -5.19
CA LYS A 93 6.62 -4.16 -5.52
C LYS A 93 5.09 -4.09 -5.43
N ASP A 94 4.39 -5.08 -5.99
CA ASP A 94 2.93 -5.14 -5.98
C ASP A 94 2.39 -5.30 -4.55
N TYR A 95 3.01 -6.13 -3.72
CA TYR A 95 2.65 -6.26 -2.29
C TYR A 95 2.71 -4.91 -1.56
N LYS A 96 3.74 -4.10 -1.83
CA LYS A 96 3.86 -2.75 -1.23
C LYS A 96 2.77 -1.80 -1.72
N ILE A 97 2.41 -1.88 -3.00
CA ILE A 97 1.33 -1.07 -3.59
C ILE A 97 -0.01 -1.47 -2.96
N ILE A 98 -0.34 -2.77 -2.93
CA ILE A 98 -1.59 -3.29 -2.34
C ILE A 98 -1.71 -2.85 -0.87
N TYR A 99 -0.65 -3.04 -0.08
CA TYR A 99 -0.65 -2.67 1.34
C TYR A 99 -0.92 -1.18 1.55
N ARG A 100 -0.23 -0.30 0.82
CA ARG A 100 -0.37 1.15 0.95
C ARG A 100 -1.72 1.65 0.44
N SER A 101 -2.21 1.09 -0.67
CA SER A 101 -3.53 1.42 -1.19
C SER A 101 -4.63 1.02 -0.21
N ALA A 102 -4.49 -0.14 0.43
CA ALA A 102 -5.41 -0.60 1.46
C ALA A 102 -5.38 0.29 2.73
N LEU A 103 -4.20 0.79 3.15
CA LEU A 103 -4.10 1.73 4.26
C LEU A 103 -4.86 3.04 4.01
N LEU A 104 -4.97 3.47 2.77
CA LEU A 104 -5.54 4.76 2.37
C LEU A 104 -6.89 4.65 1.66
N HIS A 105 -7.48 3.43 1.58
CA HIS A 105 -8.72 3.24 0.82
C HIS A 105 -9.85 4.19 1.23
N ASP A 106 -9.90 4.50 2.50
CA ASP A 106 -10.92 5.35 3.12
C ASP A 106 -10.52 6.82 3.30
N ILE A 107 -9.37 7.27 2.74
CA ILE A 107 -8.82 8.63 2.99
C ILE A 107 -9.85 9.74 2.71
N GLY A 108 -10.75 9.55 1.79
CA GLY A 108 -11.79 10.51 1.45
C GLY A 108 -12.83 10.76 2.56
N LYS A 109 -12.90 9.91 3.59
CA LYS A 109 -13.73 10.15 4.77
C LYS A 109 -13.34 11.44 5.51
N ILE A 110 -12.12 11.97 5.30
CA ILE A 110 -11.68 13.25 5.82
C ILE A 110 -12.64 14.39 5.40
N ALA A 111 -13.23 14.30 4.21
CA ALA A 111 -14.15 15.28 3.65
C ALA A 111 -15.63 15.05 4.03
N VAL A 112 -15.94 13.92 4.66
CA VAL A 112 -17.30 13.65 5.15
C VAL A 112 -17.57 14.48 6.40
N PRO A 113 -18.70 15.20 6.49
CA PRO A 113 -19.09 15.92 7.69
C PRO A 113 -19.21 15.00 8.91
N ASP A 114 -18.69 15.41 10.07
CA ASP A 114 -18.65 14.57 11.29
C ASP A 114 -20.04 14.14 11.75
N MET A 115 -21.06 14.97 11.56
CA MET A 115 -22.45 14.66 11.88
C MET A 115 -23.02 13.49 11.05
N ILE A 116 -22.45 13.24 9.87
CA ILE A 116 -22.82 12.11 9.00
C ILE A 116 -21.93 10.92 9.31
N LEU A 117 -20.61 11.14 9.36
CA LEU A 117 -19.61 10.10 9.61
C LEU A 117 -19.87 9.35 10.93
N ASN A 118 -20.13 10.12 12.00
CA ASN A 118 -20.31 9.60 13.35
C ASN A 118 -21.78 9.58 13.81
N LYS A 119 -22.73 9.58 12.88
CA LYS A 119 -24.15 9.58 13.22
C LYS A 119 -24.54 8.30 13.96
N PRO A 120 -25.12 8.40 15.16
CA PRO A 120 -25.66 7.23 15.85
C PRO A 120 -26.95 6.75 15.13
N GLY A 121 -26.89 5.57 14.49
CA GLY A 121 -28.02 4.99 13.80
C GLY A 121 -27.91 4.96 12.29
N ARG A 122 -29.04 4.80 11.60
CA ARG A 122 -29.06 4.70 10.13
C ARG A 122 -28.95 6.08 9.48
N LEU A 123 -28.18 6.15 8.40
CA LEU A 123 -28.15 7.32 7.52
C LEU A 123 -29.44 7.40 6.71
N THR A 124 -29.92 8.63 6.41
CA THR A 124 -30.93 8.85 5.39
C THR A 124 -30.33 8.60 4.01
N ASP A 125 -31.15 8.54 2.96
CA ASP A 125 -30.66 8.34 1.60
C ASP A 125 -29.74 9.49 1.16
N GLU A 126 -30.04 10.74 1.55
CA GLU A 126 -29.23 11.92 1.27
C GLU A 126 -27.89 11.85 2.01
N GLU A 127 -27.89 11.51 3.28
CA GLU A 127 -26.68 11.33 4.08
C GLU A 127 -25.82 10.18 3.55
N TYR A 128 -26.46 9.07 3.16
CA TYR A 128 -25.77 7.94 2.53
C TYR A 128 -25.14 8.33 1.20
N ASN A 129 -25.80 9.15 0.39
CA ASN A 129 -25.23 9.69 -0.85
C ASN A 129 -24.01 10.60 -0.58
N ILE A 130 -24.00 11.33 0.53
CA ILE A 130 -22.82 12.11 0.94
C ILE A 130 -21.72 11.17 1.41
N MET A 131 -22.04 10.18 2.22
CA MET A 131 -21.08 9.17 2.69
C MET A 131 -20.39 8.48 1.52
N ARG A 132 -21.12 8.03 0.50
CA ARG A 132 -20.54 7.36 -0.69
C ARG A 132 -19.50 8.21 -1.43
N LYS A 133 -19.57 9.54 -1.33
CA LYS A 133 -18.61 10.44 -1.99
C LYS A 133 -17.19 10.31 -1.44
N HIS A 134 -16.99 9.68 -0.27
CA HIS A 134 -15.62 9.46 0.25
C HIS A 134 -14.76 8.71 -0.78
N THR A 135 -15.33 7.81 -1.58
CA THR A 135 -14.61 7.09 -2.62
C THR A 135 -14.04 8.04 -3.67
N VAL A 136 -14.87 8.93 -4.21
CA VAL A 136 -14.46 9.93 -5.21
C VAL A 136 -13.49 10.94 -4.62
N TRP A 137 -13.77 11.47 -3.42
CA TRP A 137 -12.87 12.40 -2.74
C TRP A 137 -11.53 11.75 -2.40
N GLY A 138 -11.53 10.46 -2.01
CA GLY A 138 -10.30 9.71 -1.78
C GLY A 138 -9.43 9.61 -3.03
N GLY A 139 -10.03 9.30 -4.17
CA GLY A 139 -9.33 9.28 -5.44
C GLY A 139 -8.75 10.63 -5.82
N GLU A 140 -9.53 11.72 -5.66
CA GLU A 140 -9.04 13.09 -5.91
C GLU A 140 -7.85 13.49 -5.03
N ILE A 141 -7.83 13.04 -3.76
CA ILE A 141 -6.70 13.29 -2.85
C ILE A 141 -5.44 12.52 -3.29
N LEU A 142 -5.59 11.30 -3.81
CA LEU A 142 -4.47 10.40 -4.07
C LEU A 142 -3.95 10.43 -5.51
N LYS A 143 -4.71 10.92 -6.48
CA LYS A 143 -4.40 10.84 -7.93
C LYS A 143 -3.05 11.42 -8.35
N ASP A 144 -2.58 12.45 -7.65
CA ASP A 144 -1.34 13.17 -7.99
C ASP A 144 -0.13 12.69 -7.18
N LEU A 145 -0.29 11.62 -6.38
CA LEU A 145 0.77 11.08 -5.53
C LEU A 145 1.58 10.00 -6.28
N GLU A 146 2.56 10.42 -7.09
CA GLU A 146 3.41 9.53 -7.90
C GLU A 146 4.09 8.39 -7.10
N PHE A 147 4.35 8.60 -5.81
CA PHE A 147 4.97 7.61 -4.94
C PHE A 147 3.99 6.55 -4.41
N LEU A 148 2.70 6.70 -4.69
CA LEU A 148 1.62 5.78 -4.32
C LEU A 148 0.82 5.38 -5.57
N PRO A 149 1.43 4.70 -6.54
CA PRO A 149 0.74 4.29 -7.75
C PRO A 149 -0.47 3.41 -7.40
N ASP A 150 -1.57 3.62 -8.12
CA ASP A 150 -2.85 2.90 -7.98
C ASP A 150 -3.56 3.06 -6.62
N ALA A 151 -3.07 3.89 -5.70
CA ALA A 151 -3.75 4.15 -4.44
C ALA A 151 -5.08 4.89 -4.65
N ASP A 152 -5.15 5.76 -5.65
CA ASP A 152 -6.37 6.41 -6.12
C ASP A 152 -7.42 5.39 -6.53
N LYS A 153 -7.04 4.34 -7.26
CA LYS A 153 -7.95 3.25 -7.67
C LYS A 153 -8.47 2.47 -6.46
N GLY A 154 -7.60 2.19 -5.49
CA GLY A 154 -8.00 1.58 -4.23
C GLY A 154 -9.07 2.41 -3.53
N ALA A 155 -8.88 3.72 -3.42
CA ALA A 155 -9.83 4.62 -2.78
C ALA A 155 -11.14 4.76 -3.57
N ILE A 156 -11.07 4.90 -4.90
CA ILE A 156 -12.27 5.10 -5.74
C ILE A 156 -13.14 3.84 -5.78
N TYR A 157 -12.54 2.66 -5.96
CA TYR A 157 -13.28 1.48 -6.41
C TYR A 157 -13.48 0.40 -5.35
N HIS A 158 -12.99 0.55 -4.09
CA HIS A 158 -13.09 -0.53 -3.09
C HIS A 158 -14.53 -0.90 -2.72
N HIS A 159 -15.52 -0.07 -3.01
CA HIS A 159 -16.93 -0.38 -2.86
C HIS A 159 -17.62 -0.79 -4.18
N GLU A 160 -16.86 -0.92 -5.26
CA GLU A 160 -17.40 -1.56 -6.45
C GLU A 160 -17.55 -3.06 -6.24
N ARG A 161 -18.42 -3.66 -7.05
CA ARG A 161 -18.78 -5.08 -6.95
C ARG A 161 -18.60 -5.73 -8.31
N ILE A 162 -18.22 -7.01 -8.31
CA ILE A 162 -18.03 -7.80 -9.52
C ILE A 162 -19.29 -7.80 -10.42
N ASP A 163 -20.48 -7.74 -9.80
CA ASP A 163 -21.77 -7.73 -10.51
C ASP A 163 -22.19 -6.33 -11.01
N GLY A 164 -21.36 -5.28 -10.81
CA GLY A 164 -21.66 -3.92 -11.24
C GLY A 164 -22.71 -3.21 -10.38
N LYS A 165 -23.08 -3.74 -9.23
CA LYS A 165 -24.05 -3.13 -8.30
C LYS A 165 -23.38 -2.33 -7.18
N GLY A 166 -22.08 -2.07 -7.32
CA GLY A 166 -21.30 -1.26 -6.41
C GLY A 166 -21.44 0.24 -6.66
N TYR A 167 -20.56 1.01 -6.07
CA TYR A 167 -20.45 2.45 -6.28
C TYR A 167 -18.97 2.86 -6.23
N PRO A 168 -18.61 4.02 -6.80
CA PRO A 168 -19.46 5.12 -7.26
C PRO A 168 -20.00 4.96 -8.69
N TYR A 169 -19.39 4.12 -9.54
CA TYR A 169 -19.68 4.09 -10.98
C TYR A 169 -20.41 2.83 -11.44
N GLY A 170 -20.48 1.78 -10.63
CA GLY A 170 -21.10 0.50 -10.99
C GLY A 170 -20.33 -0.27 -12.06
N ILE A 171 -18.99 -0.17 -12.05
CA ILE A 171 -18.13 -0.89 -12.99
C ILE A 171 -18.07 -2.39 -12.66
N LYS A 172 -17.87 -3.21 -13.72
CA LYS A 172 -17.90 -4.68 -13.60
C LYS A 172 -16.49 -5.28 -13.46
N ALA A 173 -16.46 -6.59 -13.22
CA ALA A 173 -15.25 -7.37 -12.99
C ALA A 173 -14.08 -7.05 -13.93
N ASP A 174 -14.35 -6.98 -15.24
CA ASP A 174 -13.31 -6.81 -16.26
C ASP A 174 -12.61 -5.45 -16.20
N GLU A 175 -13.26 -4.45 -15.62
CA GLU A 175 -12.76 -3.09 -15.48
C GLU A 175 -12.12 -2.85 -14.10
N LEU A 176 -12.36 -3.75 -13.12
CA LEU A 176 -11.83 -3.61 -11.77
C LEU A 176 -10.39 -4.11 -11.66
N PRO A 177 -9.44 -3.25 -11.30
CA PRO A 177 -8.08 -3.68 -10.99
C PRO A 177 -8.05 -4.77 -9.90
N GLU A 178 -7.13 -5.71 -10.02
CA GLU A 178 -7.06 -6.84 -9.09
C GLU A 178 -6.81 -6.43 -7.65
N LEU A 179 -5.96 -5.40 -7.45
CA LEU A 179 -5.73 -4.84 -6.11
C LEU A 179 -7.03 -4.36 -5.45
N VAL A 180 -7.95 -3.79 -6.23
CA VAL A 180 -9.26 -3.32 -5.72
C VAL A 180 -10.12 -4.49 -5.26
N ARG A 181 -10.15 -5.60 -6.04
CA ARG A 181 -10.90 -6.81 -5.67
C ARG A 181 -10.41 -7.39 -4.35
N ILE A 182 -9.09 -7.34 -4.12
CA ILE A 182 -8.45 -7.76 -2.86
C ILE A 182 -8.85 -6.83 -1.72
N ILE A 183 -8.73 -5.50 -1.90
CA ILE A 183 -9.06 -4.52 -0.87
C ILE A 183 -10.55 -4.59 -0.49
N SER A 184 -11.45 -4.69 -1.47
CA SER A 184 -12.89 -4.82 -1.24
C SER A 184 -13.25 -6.05 -0.39
N ALA A 185 -12.58 -7.18 -0.62
CA ALA A 185 -12.77 -8.39 0.17
C ALA A 185 -12.20 -8.22 1.59
N ALA A 186 -11.01 -7.64 1.73
CA ALA A 186 -10.38 -7.38 3.02
C ALA A 186 -11.16 -6.39 3.89
N ASP A 187 -11.69 -5.31 3.30
CA ASP A 187 -12.57 -4.35 3.99
C ASP A 187 -13.85 -5.02 4.47
N SER A 188 -14.51 -5.80 3.61
CA SER A 188 -15.71 -6.56 3.98
C SER A 188 -15.44 -7.57 5.09
N LEU A 189 -14.26 -8.24 5.07
CA LEU A 189 -13.83 -9.15 6.12
C LEU A 189 -13.67 -8.43 7.45
N ASP A 190 -12.95 -7.29 7.47
CA ASP A 190 -12.77 -6.50 8.68
C ASP A 190 -14.10 -5.96 9.21
N ALA A 191 -14.97 -5.50 8.32
CA ALA A 191 -16.30 -5.02 8.69
C ALA A 191 -17.18 -6.09 9.37
N MET A 192 -17.02 -7.36 9.02
CA MET A 192 -17.75 -8.48 9.63
C MET A 192 -17.07 -9.01 10.89
N SER A 193 -15.76 -9.00 10.95
CA SER A 193 -14.96 -9.58 12.03
C SER A 193 -14.70 -8.62 13.20
N SER A 194 -14.97 -7.32 13.03
CA SER A 194 -14.76 -6.31 14.07
C SER A 194 -16.05 -5.99 14.83
N ASN A 195 -15.93 -5.74 16.14
CA ASN A 195 -17.01 -5.18 16.93
C ASN A 195 -17.28 -3.73 16.50
N ARG A 196 -18.50 -3.44 16.03
CA ARG A 196 -18.97 -2.08 15.79
C ARG A 196 -20.01 -1.70 16.85
N CYS A 197 -20.14 -0.42 17.18
CA CYS A 197 -21.02 0.04 18.26
C CYS A 197 -22.50 -0.41 18.15
N TYR A 198 -22.94 -0.75 16.94
CA TYR A 198 -24.32 -1.21 16.66
C TYR A 198 -24.38 -2.67 16.23
N ARG A 199 -23.24 -3.41 16.17
CA ARG A 199 -23.20 -4.82 15.77
C ARG A 199 -22.04 -5.54 16.44
N LYS A 200 -22.33 -6.68 17.10
CA LYS A 200 -21.29 -7.60 17.57
C LYS A 200 -20.58 -8.24 16.38
N GLN A 201 -19.32 -8.61 16.58
CA GLN A 201 -18.54 -9.44 15.66
C GLN A 201 -19.37 -10.66 15.22
N CYS A 202 -19.33 -10.95 13.91
CA CYS A 202 -19.91 -12.15 13.36
C CYS A 202 -19.05 -13.38 13.69
N ASP A 203 -19.67 -14.54 13.83
CA ASP A 203 -18.90 -15.77 13.96
C ASP A 203 -18.22 -16.16 12.62
N LYS A 204 -17.20 -17.01 12.71
CA LYS A 204 -16.41 -17.43 11.54
C LYS A 204 -17.28 -18.10 10.47
N GLN A 205 -18.25 -18.92 10.87
CA GLN A 205 -19.11 -19.62 9.93
C GLN A 205 -20.00 -18.65 9.14
N TYR A 206 -20.55 -17.64 9.81
CA TYR A 206 -21.32 -16.60 9.14
C TYR A 206 -20.49 -15.87 8.08
N ILE A 207 -19.23 -15.51 8.43
CA ILE A 207 -18.32 -14.82 7.49
C ILE A 207 -18.03 -15.70 6.27
N ILE A 208 -17.71 -16.98 6.48
CA ILE A 208 -17.49 -17.96 5.41
C ILE A 208 -18.72 -18.05 4.50
N ASP A 209 -19.92 -18.12 5.06
CA ASP A 209 -21.16 -18.23 4.28
C ASP A 209 -21.45 -16.97 3.49
N GLU A 210 -21.17 -15.78 4.02
CA GLU A 210 -21.28 -14.53 3.28
C GLU A 210 -20.28 -14.44 2.11
N PHE A 211 -19.04 -14.90 2.29
CA PHE A 211 -18.07 -14.98 1.19
C PHE A 211 -18.50 -16.01 0.14
N LYS A 212 -19.04 -17.18 0.53
CA LYS A 212 -19.60 -18.17 -0.42
C LYS A 212 -20.75 -17.60 -1.24
N LYS A 213 -21.68 -16.88 -0.62
CA LYS A 213 -22.82 -16.23 -1.30
C LYS A 213 -22.39 -15.09 -2.19
N GLY A 214 -21.35 -14.36 -1.79
CA GLY A 214 -20.82 -13.18 -2.49
C GLY A 214 -19.89 -13.50 -3.64
N ALA A 215 -19.35 -14.71 -3.74
CA ALA A 215 -18.43 -15.13 -4.80
C ALA A 215 -19.06 -14.99 -6.18
N GLY A 216 -18.36 -14.33 -7.10
CA GLY A 216 -18.83 -14.03 -8.45
C GLY A 216 -19.95 -12.97 -8.53
N ARG A 217 -20.29 -12.32 -7.42
CA ARG A 217 -21.29 -11.26 -7.33
C ARG A 217 -20.70 -10.00 -6.67
N GLN A 218 -20.52 -10.03 -5.37
CA GLN A 218 -19.88 -8.95 -4.63
C GLN A 218 -18.36 -9.08 -4.74
N PHE A 219 -17.83 -10.27 -4.56
CA PHE A 219 -16.40 -10.56 -4.53
C PHE A 219 -15.97 -11.32 -5.78
N ASP A 220 -14.72 -11.11 -6.15
CA ASP A 220 -14.04 -11.97 -7.12
C ASP A 220 -14.02 -13.42 -6.62
N ASN A 221 -14.22 -14.40 -7.52
CA ASN A 221 -14.30 -15.80 -7.16
C ASN A 221 -12.98 -16.32 -6.53
N GLU A 222 -11.84 -15.99 -7.14
CA GLU A 222 -10.52 -16.42 -6.65
C GLU A 222 -10.27 -15.81 -5.28
N VAL A 223 -10.48 -14.51 -5.13
CA VAL A 223 -10.30 -13.79 -3.86
C VAL A 223 -11.20 -14.35 -2.76
N ALA A 224 -12.49 -14.59 -3.05
CA ALA A 224 -13.43 -15.16 -2.07
C ALA A 224 -12.99 -16.54 -1.58
N HIS A 225 -12.56 -17.42 -2.48
CA HIS A 225 -12.07 -18.76 -2.12
C HIS A 225 -10.80 -18.69 -1.27
N ILE A 226 -9.89 -17.76 -1.56
CA ILE A 226 -8.67 -17.56 -0.77
C ILE A 226 -9.04 -17.10 0.64
N VAL A 227 -9.92 -16.11 0.79
CA VAL A 227 -10.38 -15.63 2.11
C VAL A 227 -10.97 -16.80 2.92
N ILE A 228 -11.87 -17.59 2.33
CA ILE A 228 -12.46 -18.76 2.98
C ILE A 228 -11.39 -19.74 3.44
N SER A 229 -10.45 -20.09 2.55
CA SER A 229 -9.34 -21.01 2.87
C SER A 229 -8.47 -20.50 4.01
N LEU A 230 -8.14 -19.20 4.05
CA LEU A 230 -7.34 -18.60 5.12
C LEU A 230 -8.08 -18.61 6.46
N ILE A 231 -9.40 -18.38 6.46
CA ILE A 231 -10.23 -18.47 7.67
C ILE A 231 -10.30 -19.92 8.19
N GLU A 232 -10.52 -20.89 7.30
CA GLU A 232 -10.59 -22.31 7.65
C GLU A 232 -9.27 -22.85 8.21
N LYS A 233 -8.12 -22.36 7.71
CA LYS A 233 -6.79 -22.66 8.23
C LYS A 233 -6.45 -21.96 9.55
N GLY A 234 -7.25 -20.98 9.98
CA GLY A 234 -6.97 -20.17 11.16
C GLY A 234 -5.85 -19.13 10.96
N GLU A 235 -5.48 -18.85 9.72
CA GLU A 235 -4.50 -17.79 9.36
C GLU A 235 -5.14 -16.41 9.40
N LEU A 236 -6.44 -16.31 9.08
CA LEU A 236 -7.27 -15.13 9.29
C LEU A 236 -8.23 -15.40 10.44
N LEU A 237 -8.51 -14.38 11.26
CA LEU A 237 -9.41 -14.45 12.40
C LEU A 237 -9.00 -15.53 13.43
N SER A 238 -7.70 -15.69 13.67
CA SER A 238 -7.21 -16.52 14.79
C SER A 238 -7.77 -15.97 16.09
N GLU A 239 -8.26 -16.85 16.95
CA GLU A 239 -8.66 -16.48 18.31
C GLU A 239 -7.46 -15.91 19.04
N ALA A 240 -7.58 -14.66 19.54
CA ALA A 240 -6.57 -14.01 20.36
C ALA A 240 -6.66 -14.56 21.80
#